data_bbc5d8e0a79fee2293d9ff44e0734a7d
#
_entry.id   bbc5d8e0a79fee2293d9ff44e0734a7d
#
_cell.length_a   1.000
_cell.length_b   1.000
_cell.length_c   1.000
_cell.angle_alpha   90.00
_cell.angle_beta   90.00
_cell.angle_gamma   90.00
#
_symmetry.space_group_name_H-M   'P 1'
#
loop_
_entity.id
_entity.type
_entity.pdbx_description
1 polymer ?
#
loop_
_entity_poly.entity_id
_entity_poly.type
_entity_poly.pdbx_seq_one_letter_code
_entity_poly.pdbx_strand_id
1 'polypeptide(L)'
;MDLPLQEIELAAKRLAPTIHRTKLEKSTTFSNMTGGEIYLKYENQQKTGSFKIRGASNKIAALCERGEIKAAVASSAGNHAQGTAYAAKVHNIPAIIC
;
A
#
# COMPACT_ATOMS: atom_id res chain seq x y z
N MET A 1 -4.55 -12.98 -16.38
CA MET A 1 -3.70 -13.10 -15.17
C MET A 1 -4.61 -13.40 -14.00
N ASP A 2 -4.43 -14.54 -13.40
CA ASP A 2 -5.16 -14.89 -12.19
C ASP A 2 -4.43 -14.38 -10.95
N LEU A 3 -5.15 -13.74 -10.05
CA LEU A 3 -4.65 -13.32 -8.75
C LEU A 3 -5.33 -14.19 -7.68
N PRO A 4 -4.71 -15.29 -7.25
CA PRO A 4 -5.30 -16.17 -6.25
C PRO A 4 -5.35 -15.48 -4.89
N LEU A 5 -6.33 -15.86 -4.07
CA LEU A 5 -6.54 -15.31 -2.72
C LEU A 5 -5.28 -15.41 -1.85
N GLN A 6 -4.52 -16.49 -2.01
CA GLN A 6 -3.28 -16.73 -1.25
C GLN A 6 -2.24 -15.60 -1.45
N GLU A 7 -2.15 -15.02 -2.65
CA GLU A 7 -1.25 -13.90 -2.91
C GLU A 7 -1.68 -12.64 -2.15
N ILE A 8 -2.98 -12.41 -2.03
CA ILE A 8 -3.54 -11.29 -1.24
C ILE A 8 -3.27 -11.51 0.25
N GLU A 9 -3.44 -12.73 0.73
CA GLU A 9 -3.15 -13.08 2.13
C GLU A 9 -1.66 -12.95 2.47
N LEU A 10 -0.77 -13.36 1.57
CA LEU A 10 0.68 -13.16 1.71
C LEU A 10 1.04 -11.68 1.74
N ALA A 11 0.44 -10.87 0.86
CA ALA A 11 0.60 -9.42 0.89
C ALA A 11 0.15 -8.82 2.23
N ALA A 12 -0.98 -9.24 2.76
CA ALA A 12 -1.47 -8.79 4.06
C ALA A 12 -0.47 -9.11 5.19
N LYS A 13 0.12 -10.30 5.19
CA LYS A 13 1.16 -10.69 6.16
C LYS A 13 2.42 -9.82 6.04
N ARG A 14 2.91 -9.58 4.81
CA ARG A 14 4.08 -8.70 4.57
C ARG A 14 3.84 -7.28 5.06
N LEU A 15 2.62 -6.79 4.88
CA LEU A 15 2.26 -5.41 5.17
C LEU A 15 1.96 -5.15 6.65
N ALA A 16 1.52 -6.14 7.40
CA ALA A 16 1.07 -5.98 8.79
C ALA A 16 2.04 -5.19 9.69
N PRO A 17 3.38 -5.42 9.65
CA PRO A 17 4.32 -4.65 10.49
C PRO A 17 4.60 -3.24 9.96
N THR A 18 4.22 -2.92 8.74
CA THR A 18 4.66 -1.70 8.04
C THR A 18 3.57 -0.63 7.94
N ILE A 19 2.32 -1.03 7.73
CA ILE A 19 1.22 -0.10 7.45
C ILE A 19 0.22 0.00 8.60
N HIS A 20 -0.59 1.05 8.59
CA HIS A 20 -1.77 1.13 9.46
C HIS A 20 -2.89 0.26 8.92
N ARG A 21 -3.58 -0.43 9.82
CA ARG A 21 -4.88 -1.02 9.50
C ARG A 21 -5.95 0.07 9.59
N THR A 22 -6.23 0.71 8.47
CA THR A 22 -7.19 1.80 8.39
C THR A 22 -8.62 1.31 8.57
N LYS A 23 -9.49 2.18 9.09
CA LYS A 23 -10.90 1.86 9.30
C LYS A 23 -11.63 1.60 8.00
N LEU A 24 -12.60 0.71 8.07
CA LEU A 24 -13.63 0.51 7.05
C LEU A 24 -14.98 0.80 7.71
N GLU A 25 -15.63 1.88 7.31
CA GLU A 25 -16.88 2.36 7.92
C GLU A 25 -17.98 2.57 6.89
N LYS A 26 -19.22 2.24 7.26
CA LYS A 26 -20.38 2.53 6.44
C LYS A 26 -20.63 4.04 6.39
N SER A 27 -20.78 4.58 5.20
CA SER A 27 -21.19 5.97 5.00
C SER A 27 -22.70 6.07 4.85
N THR A 28 -23.35 6.64 5.82
CA THR A 28 -24.79 6.90 5.75
C THR A 28 -25.12 7.87 4.60
N THR A 29 -24.31 8.92 4.42
CA THR A 29 -24.49 9.90 3.35
C THR A 29 -24.46 9.26 1.97
N PHE A 30 -23.38 8.55 1.63
CA PHE A 30 -23.25 7.92 0.31
C PHE A 30 -24.23 6.76 0.13
N SER A 31 -24.54 6.02 1.17
CA SER A 31 -25.55 4.97 1.10
C SER A 31 -26.93 5.54 0.77
N ASN A 32 -27.32 6.65 1.38
CA ASN A 32 -28.58 7.33 1.08
C ASN A 32 -28.61 7.90 -0.34
N MET A 33 -27.50 8.44 -0.83
CA MET A 33 -27.39 8.99 -2.19
C MET A 33 -27.52 7.93 -3.27
N THR A 34 -27.05 6.73 -3.03
CA THR A 34 -26.93 5.66 -4.03
C THR A 34 -28.00 4.59 -3.93
N GLY A 35 -28.69 4.49 -2.80
CA GLY A 35 -29.63 3.41 -2.50
C GLY A 35 -28.96 2.06 -2.17
N GLY A 36 -27.63 2.03 -2.07
CA GLY A 36 -26.84 0.85 -1.73
C GLY A 36 -26.16 0.99 -0.37
N GLU A 37 -25.44 -0.04 0.05
CA GLU A 37 -24.58 0.03 1.23
C GLU A 37 -23.16 0.41 0.82
N ILE A 38 -22.74 1.64 1.13
CA ILE A 38 -21.43 2.18 0.79
C ILE A 38 -20.54 2.20 2.01
N TYR A 39 -19.37 1.58 1.90
CA TYR A 39 -18.34 1.56 2.93
C TYR A 39 -17.11 2.32 2.44
N LEU A 40 -16.51 3.11 3.32
CA LEU A 40 -15.31 3.88 3.03
C LEU A 40 -14.11 3.26 3.75
N LYS A 41 -13.06 2.95 3.00
CA LYS A 41 -11.75 2.56 3.52
C LYS A 41 -10.88 3.80 3.61
N TYR A 42 -10.55 4.24 4.83
CA TYR A 42 -9.89 5.52 5.08
C TYR A 42 -8.37 5.48 4.79
N GLU A 43 -7.98 5.32 3.55
CA GLU A 43 -6.56 5.31 3.15
C GLU A 43 -5.89 6.70 3.19
N ASN A 44 -6.64 7.77 3.34
CA ASN A 44 -6.11 9.09 3.70
C ASN A 44 -5.50 9.13 5.10
N GLN A 45 -5.82 8.17 5.96
CA GLN A 45 -5.25 7.99 7.29
C GLN A 45 -4.06 7.01 7.30
N GLN A 46 -3.63 6.53 6.15
CA GLN A 46 -2.45 5.70 6.02
C GLN A 46 -1.17 6.51 6.35
N LYS A 47 -0.05 5.84 6.65
CA LYS A 47 1.21 6.46 7.07
C LYS A 47 1.74 7.52 6.08
N THR A 48 1.52 7.31 4.79
CA THR A 48 1.88 8.27 3.73
C THR A 48 0.68 9.05 3.19
N GLY A 49 -0.47 8.96 3.84
CA GLY A 49 -1.69 9.68 3.48
C GLY A 49 -2.42 9.14 2.26
N SER A 50 -2.01 7.99 1.72
CA SER A 50 -2.66 7.33 0.58
C SER A 50 -2.45 5.82 0.57
N PHE A 51 -3.22 5.11 -0.27
CA PHE A 51 -3.11 3.65 -0.40
C PHE A 51 -1.83 3.18 -1.10
N LYS A 52 -1.06 4.05 -1.73
CA LYS A 52 0.13 3.70 -2.53
C LYS A 52 1.20 2.98 -1.73
N ILE A 53 1.29 3.23 -0.44
CA ILE A 53 2.21 2.53 0.46
C ILE A 53 1.98 1.01 0.45
N ARG A 54 0.76 0.53 0.24
CA ARG A 54 0.43 -0.90 0.22
C ARG A 54 1.17 -1.62 -0.90
N GLY A 55 0.97 -1.17 -2.13
CA GLY A 55 1.61 -1.78 -3.30
C GLY A 55 3.13 -1.66 -3.27
N ALA A 56 3.65 -0.47 -2.94
CA ALA A 56 5.09 -0.23 -2.85
C ALA A 56 5.74 -1.11 -1.78
N SER A 57 5.19 -1.17 -0.57
CA SER A 57 5.72 -1.98 0.52
C SER A 57 5.65 -3.48 0.22
N ASN A 58 4.53 -3.96 -0.34
CA ASN A 58 4.42 -5.37 -0.70
C ASN A 58 5.43 -5.78 -1.77
N LYS A 59 5.58 -4.96 -2.82
CA LYS A 59 6.54 -5.24 -3.90
C LYS A 59 7.99 -5.26 -3.39
N ILE A 60 8.38 -4.25 -2.64
CA ILE A 60 9.74 -4.15 -2.09
C ILE A 60 9.99 -5.29 -1.10
N ALA A 61 9.08 -5.57 -0.19
CA ALA A 61 9.22 -6.68 0.76
C ALA A 61 9.39 -8.02 0.04
N ALA A 62 8.56 -8.31 -0.95
CA ALA A 62 8.65 -9.55 -1.73
C ALA A 62 9.99 -9.68 -2.48
N LEU A 63 10.51 -8.58 -3.03
CA LEU A 63 11.82 -8.58 -3.70
C LEU A 63 12.98 -8.75 -2.70
N CYS A 64 12.86 -8.14 -1.52
CA CYS A 64 13.84 -8.33 -0.43
C CYS A 64 13.88 -9.78 0.06
N GLU A 65 12.71 -10.41 0.24
CA GLU A 65 12.60 -11.83 0.64
C GLU A 65 13.33 -12.75 -0.33
N ARG A 66 13.31 -12.43 -1.63
CA ARG A 66 14.00 -13.20 -2.68
C ARG A 66 15.46 -12.79 -2.93
N GLY A 67 15.93 -11.72 -2.27
CA GLY A 67 17.26 -11.18 -2.51
C GLY A 67 17.45 -10.55 -3.88
N GLU A 68 16.37 -10.09 -4.51
CA GLU A 68 16.35 -9.61 -5.91
C GLU A 68 16.42 -8.09 -6.04
N ILE A 69 16.48 -7.35 -4.95
CA ILE A 69 16.45 -5.88 -4.97
C ILE A 69 17.69 -5.28 -4.32
N LYS A 70 18.33 -4.32 -5.00
CA LYS A 70 19.45 -3.52 -4.48
C LYS A 70 19.08 -2.06 -4.26
N ALA A 71 18.14 -1.54 -5.02
CA ALA A 71 17.64 -0.18 -4.94
C ALA A 71 16.23 -0.09 -5.54
N ALA A 72 15.47 0.92 -5.15
CA ALA A 72 14.18 1.23 -5.75
C ALA A 72 14.27 2.54 -6.54
N VAL A 73 13.73 2.55 -7.74
CA VAL A 73 13.65 3.75 -8.58
C VAL A 73 12.18 3.99 -8.94
N ALA A 74 11.70 5.21 -8.75
CA ALA A 74 10.34 5.59 -9.14
C ALA A 74 10.33 6.98 -9.77
N SER A 75 9.56 7.12 -10.85
CA SER A 75 9.24 8.41 -11.46
C SER A 75 7.86 8.83 -11.01
N SER A 76 7.79 9.73 -10.05
CA SER A 76 6.53 10.22 -9.49
C SER A 76 6.77 11.44 -8.63
N ALA A 77 5.92 12.45 -8.77
CA ALA A 77 5.92 13.65 -7.93
C ALA A 77 4.90 13.59 -6.77
N GLY A 78 4.23 12.47 -6.56
CA GLY A 78 3.11 12.38 -5.62
C GLY A 78 3.13 11.14 -4.73
N ASN A 79 1.96 10.57 -4.52
CA ASN A 79 1.72 9.50 -3.54
C ASN A 79 2.56 8.24 -3.78
N HIS A 80 2.83 7.90 -5.04
CA HIS A 80 3.67 6.73 -5.35
C HIS A 80 5.13 6.95 -4.93
N ALA A 81 5.66 8.16 -5.14
CA ALA A 81 6.99 8.53 -4.66
C ALA A 81 7.11 8.35 -3.14
N GLN A 82 6.14 8.85 -2.39
CA GLN A 82 6.11 8.73 -0.93
C GLN A 82 6.02 7.27 -0.48
N GLY A 83 5.17 6.47 -1.11
CA GLY A 83 5.04 5.04 -0.81
C GLY A 83 6.32 4.27 -1.07
N THR A 84 6.98 4.53 -2.20
CA THR A 84 8.25 3.88 -2.58
C THR A 84 9.38 4.28 -1.63
N ALA A 85 9.53 5.56 -1.33
CA ALA A 85 10.57 6.06 -0.41
C ALA A 85 10.39 5.49 0.99
N TYR A 86 9.15 5.45 1.49
CA TYR A 86 8.84 4.85 2.79
C TYR A 86 9.18 3.36 2.84
N ALA A 87 8.74 2.59 1.85
CA ALA A 87 9.00 1.16 1.79
C ALA A 87 10.50 0.85 1.68
N ALA A 88 11.23 1.60 0.87
CA ALA A 88 12.68 1.46 0.74
C ALA A 88 13.40 1.75 2.06
N LYS A 89 12.98 2.79 2.77
CA LYS A 89 13.52 3.13 4.11
C LYS A 89 13.32 1.98 5.11
N VAL A 90 12.13 1.39 5.15
CA VAL A 90 11.81 0.27 6.06
C VAL A 90 12.73 -0.91 5.81
N HIS A 91 13.10 -1.17 4.56
CA HIS A 91 13.94 -2.29 4.15
C HIS A 91 15.43 -1.94 4.01
N ASN A 92 15.84 -0.74 4.39
CA ASN A 92 17.23 -0.27 4.29
C ASN A 92 17.83 -0.39 2.88
N ILE A 93 17.03 -0.12 1.85
CA ILE A 93 17.51 -0.06 0.47
C ILE A 93 17.49 1.39 -0.04
N PRO A 94 18.45 1.78 -0.92
CA PRO A 94 18.43 3.09 -1.54
C PRO A 94 17.17 3.32 -2.37
N ALA A 95 16.64 4.54 -2.36
CA ALA A 95 15.55 4.94 -3.24
C ALA A 95 15.94 6.19 -4.02
N ILE A 96 15.64 6.18 -5.31
CA ILE A 96 15.82 7.30 -6.23
C ILE A 96 14.45 7.68 -6.78
N ILE A 97 14.03 8.91 -6.54
CA ILE A 97 12.76 9.46 -7.02
C ILE A 97 13.07 10.52 -8.06
N CYS A 98 12.52 10.36 -9.25
CA CYS A 98 12.68 11.28 -10.37
C CYS A 98 11.41 12.08 -10.61
#